data_fe2d052b14211d6bdbc4217b05be45ca
#
_entry.id   fe2d052b14211d6bdbc4217b05be45ca
#
_cell.length_a   1.000
_cell.length_b   1.000
_cell.length_c   1.000
_cell.angle_alpha   90.00
_cell.angle_beta   90.00
_cell.angle_gamma   90.00
#
_symmetry.space_group_name_H-M   'P 1'
#
loop_
_entity.id
_entity.type
_entity.pdbx_description
1 polymer ?
#
loop_
_entity_poly.entity_id
_entity_poly.type
_entity_poly.pdbx_seq_one_letter_code
_entity_poly.pdbx_strand_id
1 'polypeptide(L)'
;MFEELNPWWENERWEEEDKHLKTWKAQEIKWLPKWIKQLSLEPFSLNFVIGPRQVGKTTGIKLLIKEILKHLDKSKAVLYLNLEFFSTLAEFRDTIKKYLEIKKEEKIKTSFIFLDEATRLPGWDRIVKGFIEMGAFEKDVITVSGSSSMHLLKH
;
A
#
# COMPACT_ATOMS: atom_id res chain seq x y z
N MET A 1 -7.13 13.89 3.04
CA MET A 1 -6.17 13.18 2.19
C MET A 1 -6.14 11.68 2.44
N PHE A 2 -5.86 11.25 3.68
CA PHE A 2 -5.83 9.81 3.98
C PHE A 2 -7.16 9.13 3.71
N GLU A 3 -8.27 9.76 4.07
CA GLU A 3 -9.60 9.20 3.93
C GLU A 3 -9.98 8.93 2.48
N GLU A 4 -9.54 9.79 1.57
CA GLU A 4 -9.83 9.63 0.14
C GLU A 4 -9.15 8.40 -0.45
N LEU A 5 -7.88 8.18 -0.09
CA LEU A 5 -7.10 7.03 -0.56
C LEU A 5 -7.34 5.78 0.28
N ASN A 6 -7.82 5.97 1.51
CA ASN A 6 -8.03 4.90 2.48
C ASN A 6 -9.48 4.92 2.99
N PRO A 7 -10.47 4.71 2.11
CA PRO A 7 -11.87 4.83 2.51
C PRO A 7 -12.28 3.86 3.60
N TRP A 8 -11.58 2.73 3.75
CA TRP A 8 -11.85 1.76 4.81
C TRP A 8 -11.60 2.29 6.21
N TRP A 9 -10.88 3.40 6.35
CA TRP A 9 -10.65 4.01 7.67
C TRP A 9 -11.95 4.48 8.32
N GLU A 10 -12.95 4.85 7.51
CA GLU A 10 -14.21 5.39 7.99
C GLU A 10 -15.46 4.65 7.50
N ASN A 11 -15.33 3.84 6.46
CA ASN A 11 -16.47 3.17 5.83
C ASN A 11 -16.20 1.67 5.68
N GLU A 12 -16.93 0.85 6.46
CA GLU A 12 -16.79 -0.60 6.39
C GLU A 12 -17.25 -1.19 5.05
N ARG A 13 -18.09 -0.45 4.32
CA ARG A 13 -18.62 -0.88 3.02
C ARG A 13 -17.86 -0.25 1.85
N TRP A 14 -16.64 0.18 2.08
CA TRP A 14 -15.81 0.86 1.08
C TRP A 14 -15.67 0.08 -0.23
N GLU A 15 -15.65 -1.23 -0.16
CA GLU A 15 -15.46 -2.10 -1.32
C GLU A 15 -16.60 -2.01 -2.31
N GLU A 16 -17.80 -1.63 -1.86
CA GLU A 16 -18.96 -1.44 -2.72
C GLU A 16 -18.84 -0.19 -3.58
N GLU A 17 -18.03 0.76 -3.16
CA GLU A 17 -17.84 2.04 -3.84
C GLU A 17 -16.51 2.13 -4.59
N ASP A 18 -15.57 1.22 -4.33
CA ASP A 18 -14.26 1.23 -4.98
C ASP A 18 -14.39 0.84 -6.46
N LYS A 19 -13.93 1.72 -7.34
CA LYS A 19 -14.10 1.52 -8.77
C LYS A 19 -13.34 0.31 -9.31
N HIS A 20 -12.17 -0.01 -8.77
CA HIS A 20 -11.40 -1.17 -9.20
C HIS A 20 -12.08 -2.47 -8.79
N LEU A 21 -12.60 -2.52 -7.56
CA LEU A 21 -13.31 -3.71 -7.08
C LEU A 21 -14.66 -3.88 -7.75
N LYS A 22 -15.37 -2.78 -8.05
CA LYS A 22 -16.62 -2.83 -8.81
C LYS A 22 -16.38 -3.42 -10.20
N THR A 23 -15.34 -2.95 -10.89
CA THR A 23 -14.99 -3.46 -12.21
C THR A 23 -14.66 -4.94 -12.14
N TRP A 24 -13.89 -5.35 -11.15
CA TRP A 24 -13.53 -6.74 -10.94
C TRP A 24 -14.76 -7.61 -10.68
N LYS A 25 -15.66 -7.16 -9.83
CA LYS A 25 -16.90 -7.88 -9.51
C LYS A 25 -17.82 -8.02 -10.70
N ALA A 26 -17.81 -7.06 -11.61
CA ALA A 26 -18.65 -7.05 -12.81
C ALA A 26 -18.16 -8.01 -13.90
N GLN A 27 -16.94 -8.52 -13.80
CA GLN A 27 -16.39 -9.44 -14.78
C GLN A 27 -17.05 -10.81 -14.68
N GLU A 28 -17.32 -11.44 -15.84
CA GLU A 28 -17.89 -12.78 -15.87
C GLU A 28 -16.93 -13.80 -15.27
N ILE A 29 -15.63 -13.65 -15.56
CA ILE A 29 -14.59 -14.51 -15.00
C ILE A 29 -13.80 -13.68 -14.00
N LYS A 30 -13.93 -14.03 -12.72
CA LYS A 30 -13.16 -13.38 -11.65
C LYS A 30 -11.73 -13.90 -11.68
N TRP A 31 -10.79 -12.98 -11.80
CA TRP A 31 -9.38 -13.33 -11.76
C TRP A 31 -8.77 -12.88 -10.45
N LEU A 32 -7.74 -13.60 -10.00
CA LEU A 32 -6.92 -13.23 -8.86
C LEU A 32 -5.47 -13.24 -9.32
N PRO A 33 -4.74 -12.13 -9.18
CA PRO A 33 -3.32 -12.14 -9.55
C PRO A 33 -2.55 -13.18 -8.74
N LYS A 34 -1.73 -13.95 -9.42
CA LYS A 34 -0.94 -15.03 -8.78
C LYS A 34 0.01 -14.48 -7.72
N TRP A 35 0.51 -13.25 -7.91
CA TRP A 35 1.47 -12.65 -7.00
C TRP A 35 0.91 -12.37 -5.60
N ILE A 36 -0.42 -12.28 -5.46
CA ILE A 36 -1.04 -12.03 -4.15
C ILE A 36 -0.62 -13.07 -3.12
N LYS A 37 -0.58 -14.33 -3.53
CA LYS A 37 -0.22 -15.43 -2.63
C LYS A 37 1.27 -15.51 -2.35
N GLN A 38 2.09 -14.81 -3.13
CA GLN A 38 3.54 -14.81 -3.00
C GLN A 38 4.05 -13.72 -2.05
N LEU A 39 3.18 -12.81 -1.64
CA LEU A 39 3.58 -11.73 -0.74
C LEU A 39 3.70 -12.24 0.69
N SER A 40 4.74 -11.76 1.39
CA SER A 40 4.90 -12.03 2.81
C SER A 40 4.11 -11.02 3.62
N LEU A 41 3.27 -11.49 4.53
CA LEU A 41 2.55 -10.65 5.47
C LEU A 41 3.13 -10.75 6.89
N GLU A 42 4.31 -11.33 7.00
CA GLU A 42 5.03 -11.40 8.27
C GLU A 42 5.85 -10.13 8.51
N PRO A 43 5.78 -9.51 9.68
CA PRO A 43 6.64 -8.38 10.01
C PRO A 43 8.09 -8.84 10.30
N PHE A 44 9.12 -8.11 9.96
CA PHE A 44 9.03 -7.04 8.95
C PHE A 44 9.14 -7.65 7.55
N SER A 45 8.40 -7.11 6.58
CA SER A 45 8.51 -7.54 5.18
C SER A 45 8.47 -6.34 4.25
N LEU A 46 9.23 -6.44 3.17
CA LEU A 46 9.22 -5.47 2.10
C LEU A 46 8.99 -6.24 0.79
N ASN A 47 7.80 -6.10 0.27
CA ASN A 47 7.37 -6.81 -0.94
C ASN A 47 7.35 -5.89 -2.15
N PHE A 48 7.68 -6.44 -3.32
CA PHE A 48 7.65 -5.68 -4.56
C PHE A 48 6.76 -6.37 -5.58
N VAL A 49 5.87 -5.60 -6.18
CA VAL A 49 4.99 -6.06 -7.26
C VAL A 49 5.35 -5.27 -8.51
N ILE A 50 6.07 -5.89 -9.43
CA ILE A 50 6.57 -5.24 -10.63
C ILE A 50 5.87 -5.83 -11.85
N GLY A 51 5.50 -4.98 -12.79
CA GLY A 51 4.90 -5.39 -14.03
C GLY A 51 4.45 -4.20 -14.86
N PRO A 52 4.03 -4.45 -16.10
CA PRO A 52 3.51 -3.38 -16.96
C PRO A 52 2.28 -2.73 -16.32
N ARG A 53 2.00 -1.49 -16.71
CA ARG A 53 0.75 -0.83 -16.30
C ARG A 53 -0.45 -1.67 -16.75
N GLN A 54 -1.54 -1.56 -16.01
CA GLN A 54 -2.82 -2.20 -16.36
C GLN A 54 -2.85 -3.72 -16.33
N VAL A 55 -1.92 -4.34 -15.60
CA VAL A 55 -2.01 -5.79 -15.35
C VAL A 55 -2.74 -6.10 -14.03
N GLY A 56 -3.55 -5.16 -13.56
CA GLY A 56 -4.37 -5.37 -12.36
C GLY A 56 -3.63 -5.25 -11.04
N LYS A 57 -2.48 -4.58 -10.99
CA LYS A 57 -1.72 -4.42 -9.74
C LYS A 57 -2.54 -3.69 -8.67
N THR A 58 -3.14 -2.57 -9.02
CA THR A 58 -3.95 -1.79 -8.07
C THR A 58 -5.16 -2.59 -7.60
N THR A 59 -5.85 -3.25 -8.52
CA THR A 59 -7.00 -4.10 -8.16
C THR A 59 -6.56 -5.22 -7.22
N GLY A 60 -5.43 -5.88 -7.54
CA GLY A 60 -4.89 -6.93 -6.71
C GLY A 60 -4.53 -6.45 -5.30
N ILE A 61 -3.93 -5.27 -5.20
CA ILE A 61 -3.62 -4.65 -3.90
C ILE A 61 -4.91 -4.45 -3.10
N LYS A 62 -5.95 -3.92 -3.74
CA LYS A 62 -7.22 -3.65 -3.05
C LYS A 62 -7.94 -4.93 -2.64
N LEU A 63 -7.84 -6.00 -3.44
CA LEU A 63 -8.34 -7.30 -3.04
C LEU A 63 -7.60 -7.84 -1.81
N LEU A 64 -6.29 -7.65 -1.77
CA LEU A 64 -5.49 -8.06 -0.63
C LEU A 64 -5.84 -7.22 0.61
N ILE A 65 -6.01 -5.91 0.46
CA ILE A 65 -6.43 -5.04 1.55
C ILE A 65 -7.76 -5.52 2.14
N LYS A 66 -8.71 -5.86 1.28
CA LYS A 66 -10.00 -6.40 1.72
C LYS A 66 -9.82 -7.63 2.60
N GLU A 67 -8.95 -8.54 2.19
CA GLU A 67 -8.68 -9.76 2.97
C GLU A 67 -7.98 -9.46 4.29
N ILE A 68 -6.99 -8.58 4.29
CA ILE A 68 -6.27 -8.20 5.49
C ILE A 68 -7.20 -7.57 6.51
N LEU A 69 -8.09 -6.68 6.07
CA LEU A 69 -9.01 -5.97 6.95
C LEU A 69 -9.97 -6.91 7.70
N LYS A 70 -10.26 -8.09 7.16
CA LYS A 70 -11.09 -9.08 7.84
C LYS A 70 -10.46 -9.60 9.12
N HIS A 71 -9.14 -9.49 9.24
CA HIS A 71 -8.38 -10.03 10.37
C HIS A 71 -7.81 -8.95 11.28
N LEU A 72 -8.22 -7.70 11.09
CA LEU A 72 -7.72 -6.58 11.88
C LEU A 72 -8.82 -5.89 12.66
N ASP A 73 -8.50 -5.51 13.90
CA ASP A 73 -9.41 -4.73 14.74
C ASP A 73 -9.40 -3.26 14.36
N LYS A 74 -8.28 -2.76 13.85
CA LYS A 74 -8.09 -1.34 13.55
C LYS A 74 -7.86 -1.13 12.07
N SER A 75 -8.83 -0.52 11.40
CA SER A 75 -8.74 -0.27 9.96
C SER A 75 -7.59 0.68 9.59
N LYS A 76 -7.20 1.54 10.51
CA LYS A 76 -6.06 2.46 10.29
C LYS A 76 -4.71 1.75 10.27
N ALA A 77 -4.68 0.45 10.58
CA ALA A 77 -3.48 -0.35 10.42
C ALA A 77 -3.16 -0.63 8.95
N VAL A 78 -4.07 -0.35 8.03
CA VAL A 78 -3.82 -0.48 6.59
C VAL A 78 -3.71 0.92 5.98
N LEU A 79 -2.56 1.21 5.40
CA LEU A 79 -2.29 2.46 4.70
C LEU A 79 -2.05 2.19 3.22
N TYR A 80 -2.78 2.87 2.36
CA TYR A 80 -2.57 2.86 0.92
C TYR A 80 -2.21 4.26 0.46
N LEU A 81 -1.12 4.39 -0.29
CA LEU A 81 -0.72 5.64 -0.92
C LEU A 81 -0.43 5.36 -2.40
N ASN A 82 -0.92 6.23 -3.26
CA ASN A 82 -0.57 6.21 -4.67
C ASN A 82 0.48 7.31 -4.89
N LEU A 83 1.70 6.91 -5.19
CA LEU A 83 2.83 7.84 -5.29
C LEU A 83 2.74 8.77 -6.50
N GLU A 84 1.90 8.43 -7.47
CA GLU A 84 1.61 9.29 -8.60
C GLU A 84 0.97 10.63 -8.18
N PHE A 85 0.30 10.64 -7.02
CA PHE A 85 -0.39 11.83 -6.53
C PHE A 85 0.50 12.80 -5.77
N PHE A 86 1.75 12.46 -5.51
CA PHE A 86 2.68 13.34 -4.84
C PHE A 86 3.45 14.19 -5.85
N SER A 87 3.53 15.48 -5.58
CA SER A 87 4.30 16.40 -6.44
C SER A 87 5.78 16.43 -6.05
N THR A 88 6.09 16.17 -4.80
CA THR A 88 7.47 16.22 -4.30
C THR A 88 7.75 15.09 -3.33
N LEU A 89 9.05 14.79 -3.17
CA LEU A 89 9.49 13.83 -2.15
C LEU A 89 9.20 14.33 -0.73
N ALA A 90 9.23 15.65 -0.54
CA ALA A 90 8.93 16.24 0.77
C ALA A 90 7.49 15.94 1.19
N GLU A 91 6.54 16.04 0.24
CA GLU A 91 5.14 15.69 0.52
C GLU A 91 5.01 14.23 0.94
N PHE A 92 5.68 13.35 0.23
CA PHE A 92 5.66 11.92 0.54
C PHE A 92 6.24 11.66 1.93
N ARG A 93 7.42 12.23 2.21
CA ARG A 93 8.06 12.08 3.51
C ARG A 93 7.16 12.58 4.64
N ASP A 94 6.55 13.75 4.46
CA ASP A 94 5.67 14.33 5.48
C ASP A 94 4.42 13.48 5.69
N THR A 95 3.90 12.88 4.63
CA THR A 95 2.75 11.98 4.73
C THR A 95 3.10 10.73 5.54
N ILE A 96 4.27 10.14 5.30
CA ILE A 96 4.73 9.00 6.10
C ILE A 96 4.88 9.40 7.58
N LYS A 97 5.47 10.56 7.85
CA LYS A 97 5.60 11.06 9.23
C LYS A 97 4.25 11.18 9.92
N LYS A 98 3.27 11.74 9.23
CA LYS A 98 1.92 11.87 9.77
C LYS A 98 1.30 10.52 10.06
N TYR A 99 1.50 9.55 9.17
CA TYR A 99 0.98 8.22 9.41
C TYR A 99 1.63 7.57 10.64
N LEU A 100 2.93 7.75 10.82
CA LEU A 100 3.61 7.21 12.00
C LEU A 100 3.06 7.81 13.30
N GLU A 101 2.66 9.07 13.27
CA GLU A 101 1.98 9.72 14.41
C GLU A 101 0.61 9.08 14.66
N ILE A 102 -0.18 8.89 13.60
CA ILE A 102 -1.49 8.24 13.70
C ILE A 102 -1.34 6.83 14.25
N LYS A 103 -0.36 6.10 13.76
CA LYS A 103 -0.07 4.74 14.21
C LYS A 103 0.20 4.71 15.71
N LYS A 104 0.97 5.68 16.20
CA LYS A 104 1.29 5.81 17.61
C LYS A 104 0.05 6.16 18.43
N GLU A 105 -0.74 7.13 17.99
CA GLU A 105 -1.97 7.55 18.67
C GLU A 105 -2.98 6.41 18.76
N GLU A 106 -3.12 5.66 17.68
CA GLU A 106 -4.06 4.54 17.60
C GLU A 106 -3.52 3.25 18.22
N LYS A 107 -2.28 3.27 18.70
CA LYS A 107 -1.61 2.12 19.32
C LYS A 107 -1.55 0.91 18.38
N ILE A 108 -1.24 1.17 17.13
CA ILE A 108 -1.09 0.13 16.11
C ILE A 108 0.32 -0.44 16.18
N LYS A 109 0.44 -1.74 16.42
CA LYS A 109 1.73 -2.42 16.47
C LYS A 109 2.26 -2.71 15.08
N THR A 110 1.45 -3.38 14.27
CA THR A 110 1.81 -3.80 12.93
C THR A 110 0.89 -3.11 11.96
N SER A 111 1.47 -2.41 10.97
CA SER A 111 0.70 -1.82 9.89
C SER A 111 1.07 -2.47 8.56
N PHE A 112 0.12 -2.42 7.64
CA PHE A 112 0.28 -2.93 6.28
C PHE A 112 0.24 -1.72 5.36
N ILE A 113 1.40 -1.39 4.80
CA ILE A 113 1.59 -0.17 4.01
C ILE A 113 1.74 -0.54 2.54
N PHE A 114 0.89 0.04 1.72
CA PHE A 114 0.89 -0.18 0.27
C PHE A 114 1.28 1.11 -0.43
N LEU A 115 2.40 1.08 -1.14
CA LEU A 115 2.91 2.19 -1.92
C LEU A 115 2.74 1.85 -3.40
N ASP A 116 1.64 2.33 -3.97
CA ASP A 116 1.29 2.02 -5.36
C ASP A 116 1.91 3.05 -6.32
N GLU A 117 2.24 2.60 -7.53
CA GLU A 117 2.81 3.45 -8.58
C GLU A 117 4.09 4.18 -8.13
N ALA A 118 4.97 3.47 -7.42
CA ALA A 118 6.17 4.07 -6.82
C ALA A 118 7.12 4.66 -7.86
N THR A 119 7.19 4.09 -9.05
CA THR A 119 8.06 4.61 -10.11
C THR A 119 7.67 5.99 -10.60
N ARG A 120 6.47 6.45 -10.25
CA ARG A 120 5.98 7.79 -10.61
C ARG A 120 6.58 8.88 -9.73
N LEU A 121 7.26 8.51 -8.64
CA LEU A 121 7.90 9.47 -7.74
C LEU A 121 9.37 9.10 -7.60
N PRO A 122 10.24 9.53 -8.53
CA PRO A 122 11.68 9.23 -8.44
C PRO A 122 12.26 9.67 -7.10
N GLY A 123 13.05 8.79 -6.48
CA GLY A 123 13.62 9.04 -5.16
C GLY A 123 12.80 8.52 -4.00
N TRP A 124 11.64 7.92 -4.27
CA TRP A 124 10.79 7.34 -3.22
C TRP A 124 11.55 6.34 -2.35
N ASP A 125 12.42 5.56 -2.97
CA ASP A 125 13.19 4.52 -2.30
C ASP A 125 14.13 5.07 -1.22
N ARG A 126 14.71 6.25 -1.46
CA ARG A 126 15.55 6.93 -0.46
C ARG A 126 14.76 7.31 0.77
N ILE A 127 13.53 7.77 0.57
CA ILE A 127 12.66 8.16 1.67
C ILE A 127 12.31 6.93 2.51
N VAL A 128 11.86 5.86 1.87
CA VAL A 128 11.50 4.62 2.55
C VAL A 128 12.71 4.02 3.27
N LYS A 129 13.85 3.97 2.59
CA LYS A 129 15.09 3.45 3.17
C LYS A 129 15.49 4.23 4.42
N GLY A 130 15.37 5.56 4.37
CA GLY A 130 15.68 6.41 5.51
C GLY A 130 14.83 6.06 6.74
N PHE A 131 13.54 5.85 6.56
CA PHE A 131 12.66 5.45 7.65
C PHE A 131 12.99 4.05 8.17
N ILE A 132 13.31 3.12 7.27
CA ILE A 132 13.71 1.77 7.66
C ILE A 132 14.97 1.81 8.54
N GLU A 133 15.96 2.60 8.13
CA GLU A 133 17.22 2.74 8.87
C GLU A 133 17.01 3.36 10.26
N MET A 134 15.99 4.20 10.41
CA MET A 134 15.63 4.79 11.70
C MET A 134 14.79 3.85 12.58
N GLY A 135 14.48 2.66 12.10
CA GLY A 135 13.66 1.70 12.84
C GLY A 135 12.18 1.96 12.82
N ALA A 136 11.69 2.82 11.92
CA ALA A 136 10.28 3.22 11.92
C ALA A 136 9.33 2.09 11.54
N PHE A 137 9.79 1.11 10.76
CA PHE A 137 8.92 0.07 10.20
C PHE A 137 9.29 -1.35 10.66
N GLU A 138 9.97 -1.48 11.77
CA GLU A 138 10.46 -2.79 12.24
C GLU A 138 9.40 -3.88 12.35
N LYS A 139 8.17 -3.50 12.62
CA LYS A 139 7.06 -4.44 12.81
C LYS A 139 6.01 -4.36 11.71
N ASP A 140 6.34 -3.72 10.61
CA ASP A 140 5.37 -3.44 9.57
C ASP A 140 5.63 -4.26 8.30
N VAL A 141 4.61 -4.33 7.47
CA VAL A 141 4.68 -4.97 6.16
C VAL A 141 4.49 -3.90 5.10
N ILE A 142 5.50 -3.70 4.27
CA ILE A 142 5.46 -2.71 3.20
C ILE A 142 5.38 -3.44 1.86
N THR A 143 4.41 -3.07 1.04
CA THR A 143 4.26 -3.60 -0.31
C THR A 143 4.31 -2.45 -1.29
N VAL A 144 5.24 -2.54 -2.23
CA VAL A 144 5.48 -1.49 -3.22
C VAL A 144 5.17 -2.02 -4.61
N SER A 145 4.41 -1.27 -5.38
CA SER A 145 4.17 -1.60 -6.78
C SER A 145 4.79 -0.56 -7.71
N GLY A 146 5.14 -1.00 -8.91
CA GLY A 146 5.68 -0.10 -9.91
C GLY A 146 5.74 -0.76 -11.27
N SER A 147 6.21 -0.01 -12.25
CA SER A 147 6.37 -0.52 -13.60
C SER A 147 7.55 -1.48 -13.70
N SER A 148 7.60 -2.26 -14.78
CA SER A 148 8.67 -3.22 -15.02
C SER A 148 10.05 -2.58 -15.16
N SER A 149 10.11 -1.28 -15.35
CA SER A 149 11.38 -0.53 -15.42
C SER A 149 11.91 -0.12 -14.04
N MET A 150 11.22 -0.49 -12.97
CA MET A 150 11.60 -0.11 -11.62
C MET A 150 12.89 -0.81 -11.19
N HIS A 151 13.89 -0.02 -10.85
CA HIS A 151 15.15 -0.52 -10.33
C HIS A 151 15.13 -0.46 -8.81
N LEU A 152 14.60 -1.52 -8.20
CA LEU A 152 14.46 -1.60 -6.77
C LEU A 152 15.73 -2.11 -6.14
N LEU A 153 16.13 -1.49 -5.07
CA LEU A 153 17.18 -2.00 -4.18
C LEU A 153 18.57 -2.19 -4.81
N LYS A 154 18.90 -1.44 -5.82
CA LYS A 154 20.28 -1.43 -6.33
C LYS A 154 21.24 -0.67 -5.41
N HIS A 155 20.75 -0.14 -4.35
CA HIS A 155 21.53 0.74 -3.47
C HIS A 155 21.46 0.31 -2.02
#